data_416902da929d3485adf51747e271bbdf
#
_entry.id   416902da929d3485adf51747e271bbdf
#
_cell.length_a   1.000
_cell.length_b   1.000
_cell.length_c   1.000
_cell.angle_alpha   90.00
_cell.angle_beta   90.00
_cell.angle_gamma   90.00
#
_symmetry.space_group_name_H-M   'P 1'
#
loop_
_entity.id
_entity.type
_entity.pdbx_description
1 polymer ?
#
loop_
_entity_poly.entity_id
_entity_poly.type
_entity_poly.pdbx_seq_one_letter_code
_entity_poly.pdbx_strand_id
1 'polypeptide(L)'
;LGRVVIPKEIRRTMRIREGDPLEIYTDTDGQVIFKKYSPMGELSEFAVQICDALHKTTGAIAAVCDRDTVIAVAGGGKRELLERRVSRELEELMTARGQYAADTCTLPVTETDERYAVAVAAPILSEGDVLGCVLFAAARGGAPAGETERKLAQAVAGFLGKQMES
;
A
#
# COMPACT_ATOMS: atom_id res chain seq x y z
N LEU A 1 -19.21 -18.10 -23.93
CA LEU A 1 -19.29 -16.85 -23.18
C LEU A 1 -17.93 -16.20 -22.94
N GLY A 2 -17.18 -15.90 -23.95
CA GLY A 2 -16.02 -15.00 -23.96
C GLY A 2 -15.14 -14.95 -22.69
N ARG A 3 -14.69 -16.09 -22.21
CA ARG A 3 -13.82 -16.13 -21.02
C ARG A 3 -12.36 -16.23 -21.43
N VAL A 4 -11.49 -15.56 -20.67
CA VAL A 4 -10.03 -15.70 -20.79
C VAL A 4 -9.51 -16.31 -19.51
N VAL A 5 -8.72 -17.37 -19.64
CA VAL A 5 -8.07 -17.99 -18.50
C VAL A 5 -6.68 -17.40 -18.35
N ILE A 6 -6.40 -16.79 -17.21
CA ILE A 6 -5.07 -16.26 -16.89
C ILE A 6 -4.26 -17.38 -16.27
N PRO A 7 -3.10 -17.76 -16.84
CA PRO A 7 -2.27 -18.82 -16.28
C PRO A 7 -1.87 -18.57 -14.84
N LYS A 8 -1.78 -19.63 -14.06
CA LYS A 8 -1.44 -19.57 -12.64
C LYS A 8 -0.12 -18.83 -12.40
N GLU A 9 0.87 -19.03 -13.27
CA GLU A 9 2.16 -18.36 -13.15
C GLU A 9 2.03 -16.83 -13.24
N ILE A 10 1.20 -16.35 -14.16
CA ILE A 10 0.95 -14.92 -14.33
C ILE A 10 0.18 -14.38 -13.13
N ARG A 11 -0.84 -15.11 -12.67
CA ARG A 11 -1.60 -14.70 -11.49
C ARG A 11 -0.70 -14.54 -10.26
N ARG A 12 0.22 -15.47 -10.08
CA ARG A 12 1.18 -15.43 -8.98
C ARG A 12 2.15 -14.26 -9.11
N THR A 13 2.74 -14.08 -10.28
CA THR A 13 3.70 -13.01 -10.54
C THR A 13 3.09 -11.64 -10.39
N MET A 14 1.88 -11.44 -10.89
CA MET A 14 1.16 -10.18 -10.80
C MET A 14 0.36 -10.03 -9.51
N ARG A 15 0.35 -11.04 -8.64
CA ARG A 15 -0.44 -11.07 -7.41
C ARG A 15 -1.93 -10.81 -7.68
N ILE A 16 -2.46 -11.46 -8.71
CA ILE A 16 -3.88 -11.40 -9.03
C ILE A 16 -4.62 -12.37 -8.12
N ARG A 17 -5.58 -11.85 -7.37
CA ARG A 17 -6.40 -12.61 -6.44
C ARG A 17 -7.80 -12.81 -7.00
N GLU A 18 -8.48 -13.83 -6.51
CA GLU A 18 -9.87 -14.05 -6.90
C GLU A 18 -10.71 -12.81 -6.55
N GLY A 19 -11.49 -12.36 -7.50
CA GLY A 19 -12.32 -11.15 -7.33
C GLY A 19 -11.61 -9.85 -7.68
N ASP A 20 -10.31 -9.86 -7.94
CA ASP A 20 -9.59 -8.64 -8.29
C ASP A 20 -10.09 -8.09 -9.63
N PRO A 21 -10.41 -6.78 -9.70
CA PRO A 21 -10.77 -6.18 -10.98
C PRO A 21 -9.56 -6.00 -11.88
N LEU A 22 -9.76 -6.23 -13.17
CA LEU A 22 -8.74 -6.01 -14.19
C LEU A 22 -9.29 -5.08 -15.25
N GLU A 23 -8.43 -4.19 -15.75
CA GLU A 23 -8.74 -3.37 -16.91
C GLU A 23 -8.24 -4.09 -18.17
N ILE A 24 -9.02 -4.01 -19.21
CA ILE A 24 -8.69 -4.65 -20.49
C ILE A 24 -8.55 -3.57 -21.56
N TYR A 25 -7.41 -3.55 -22.21
CA TYR A 25 -7.11 -2.62 -23.29
C TYR A 25 -6.77 -3.39 -24.56
N THR A 26 -7.05 -2.78 -25.69
CA THR A 26 -6.62 -3.29 -26.99
C THR A 26 -5.77 -2.23 -27.68
N ASP A 27 -4.80 -2.66 -28.47
CA ASP A 27 -4.01 -1.74 -29.28
C ASP A 27 -4.27 -2.00 -30.79
N THR A 28 -3.66 -1.18 -31.63
CA THR A 28 -3.82 -1.28 -33.08
C THR A 28 -3.08 -2.47 -33.69
N ASP A 29 -2.17 -3.07 -32.95
CA ASP A 29 -1.39 -4.24 -33.38
C ASP A 29 -2.07 -5.57 -33.06
N GLY A 30 -3.29 -5.51 -32.50
CA GLY A 30 -4.06 -6.71 -32.18
C GLY A 30 -3.75 -7.32 -30.83
N GLN A 31 -3.09 -6.58 -29.96
CA GLN A 31 -2.79 -7.05 -28.60
C GLN A 31 -3.97 -6.77 -27.66
N VAL A 32 -4.16 -7.70 -26.73
CA VAL A 32 -5.09 -7.51 -25.61
C VAL A 32 -4.23 -7.41 -24.35
N ILE A 33 -4.36 -6.30 -23.64
CA ILE A 33 -3.54 -5.99 -22.48
C ILE A 33 -4.42 -6.00 -21.23
N PHE A 34 -4.03 -6.77 -20.22
CA PHE A 34 -4.68 -6.79 -18.93
C PHE A 34 -3.85 -6.01 -17.93
N LYS A 35 -4.49 -5.10 -17.23
CA LYS A 35 -3.86 -4.34 -16.14
C LYS A 35 -4.64 -4.52 -14.86
N LYS A 36 -3.94 -4.61 -13.74
CA LYS A 36 -4.60 -4.58 -12.44
C LYS A 36 -5.15 -3.18 -12.19
N TYR A 37 -6.41 -3.13 -11.80
CA TYR A 37 -7.05 -1.88 -11.42
C TYR A 37 -6.78 -1.60 -9.94
N SER A 38 -6.32 -0.38 -9.65
CA SER A 38 -6.16 0.09 -8.27
C SER A 38 -7.09 1.27 -8.02
N PRO A 39 -8.09 1.12 -7.13
CA PRO A 39 -8.95 2.25 -6.76
C PRO A 39 -8.16 3.41 -6.15
N MET A 40 -7.02 3.10 -5.51
CA MET A 40 -6.16 4.11 -4.88
C MET A 40 -5.42 5.00 -5.89
N GLY A 41 -5.34 4.60 -7.16
CA GLY A 41 -4.65 5.37 -8.19
C GLY A 41 -5.22 6.77 -8.38
N GLU A 42 -6.54 6.93 -8.21
CA GLU A 42 -7.20 8.21 -8.34
C GLU A 42 -6.90 9.15 -7.17
N LEU A 43 -6.43 8.61 -6.06
CA LEU A 43 -6.10 9.37 -4.86
C LEU A 43 -4.59 9.65 -4.73
N SER A 44 -3.78 9.35 -5.74
CA SER A 44 -2.33 9.44 -5.61
C SER A 44 -1.84 10.85 -5.26
N GLU A 45 -2.38 11.90 -5.86
CA GLU A 45 -2.01 13.29 -5.53
C GLU A 45 -2.42 13.65 -4.10
N PHE A 46 -3.59 13.21 -3.72
CA PHE A 46 -4.12 13.42 -2.37
C PHE A 46 -3.27 12.65 -1.34
N ALA A 47 -2.86 11.44 -1.68
CA ALA A 47 -1.99 10.63 -0.82
C ALA A 47 -0.64 11.31 -0.57
N VAL A 48 -0.08 11.98 -1.57
CA VAL A 48 1.16 12.76 -1.40
C VAL A 48 0.96 13.86 -0.35
N GLN A 49 -0.14 14.60 -0.45
CA GLN A 49 -0.45 15.67 0.52
C GLN A 49 -0.65 15.12 1.93
N ILE A 50 -1.30 13.97 2.05
CA ILE A 50 -1.48 13.29 3.33
C ILE A 50 -0.14 12.89 3.93
N CYS A 51 0.74 12.29 3.14
CA CYS A 51 2.05 11.89 3.62
C CYS A 51 2.88 13.10 4.09
N ASP A 52 2.83 14.21 3.34
CA ASP A 52 3.50 15.44 3.75
C ASP A 52 2.97 15.95 5.10
N ALA A 53 1.66 15.96 5.28
CA ALA A 53 1.04 16.40 6.54
C ALA A 53 1.43 15.48 7.70
N LEU A 54 1.41 14.19 7.49
CA LEU A 54 1.79 13.22 8.50
C LEU A 54 3.26 13.36 8.90
N HIS A 55 4.13 13.55 7.91
CA HIS A 55 5.54 13.75 8.18
C HIS A 55 5.79 15.06 8.95
N LYS A 56 5.16 16.15 8.55
CA LYS A 56 5.31 17.44 9.23
C LYS A 56 4.83 17.40 10.67
N THR A 57 3.79 16.63 10.94
CA THR A 57 3.21 16.51 12.27
C THR A 57 4.06 15.63 13.20
N THR A 58 4.63 14.55 12.67
CA THR A 58 5.29 13.52 13.50
C THR A 58 6.81 13.52 13.40
N GLY A 59 7.36 14.05 12.30
CA GLY A 59 8.78 13.91 11.97
C GLY A 59 9.16 12.54 11.42
N ALA A 60 8.24 11.58 11.42
CA ALA A 60 8.49 10.23 10.92
C ALA A 60 8.30 10.14 9.40
N ILE A 61 8.85 9.11 8.79
CA ILE A 61 8.61 8.81 7.38
C ILE A 61 7.19 8.25 7.27
N ALA A 62 6.36 8.90 6.44
CA ALA A 62 5.00 8.48 6.21
C ALA A 62 4.83 7.99 4.78
N ALA A 63 4.05 6.94 4.59
CA ALA A 63 3.79 6.37 3.28
C ALA A 63 2.34 5.88 3.18
N VAL A 64 1.83 5.90 1.97
CA VAL A 64 0.54 5.29 1.62
C VAL A 64 0.81 4.29 0.51
N CYS A 65 0.25 3.12 0.63
CA CYS A 65 0.35 2.10 -0.41
C CYS A 65 -1.04 1.60 -0.80
N ASP A 66 -1.15 1.12 -2.04
CA ASP A 66 -2.26 0.27 -2.42
C ASP A 66 -1.90 -1.18 -2.05
N ARG A 67 -2.61 -2.16 -2.56
CA ARG A 67 -2.33 -3.55 -2.19
C ARG A 67 -1.03 -4.09 -2.76
N ASP A 68 -0.45 -3.40 -3.74
CA ASP A 68 0.70 -3.91 -4.50
C ASP A 68 1.93 -3.02 -4.42
N THR A 69 1.75 -1.70 -4.39
CA THR A 69 2.87 -0.75 -4.48
C THR A 69 2.73 0.41 -3.50
N VAL A 70 3.85 1.04 -3.20
CA VAL A 70 3.90 2.29 -2.42
C VAL A 70 3.58 3.44 -3.37
N ILE A 71 2.49 4.16 -3.11
CA ILE A 71 2.01 5.22 -4.01
C ILE A 71 2.42 6.63 -3.58
N ALA A 72 2.78 6.82 -2.32
CA ALA A 72 3.23 8.12 -1.82
C ALA A 72 4.15 7.93 -0.63
N VAL A 73 5.16 8.79 -0.51
CA VAL A 73 6.14 8.79 0.59
C VAL A 73 6.50 10.22 0.93
N ALA A 74 6.66 10.53 2.20
CA ALA A 74 7.20 11.81 2.67
C ALA A 74 8.13 11.60 3.86
N GLY A 75 9.16 12.41 3.96
CA GLY A 75 10.06 12.42 5.10
C GLY A 75 11.36 11.64 4.92
N GLY A 76 11.56 11.04 3.77
CA GLY A 76 12.76 10.26 3.45
C GLY A 76 12.45 8.92 2.83
N GLY A 77 13.47 8.24 2.33
CA GLY A 77 13.32 6.91 1.74
C GLY A 77 12.57 6.86 0.41
N LYS A 78 12.35 7.99 -0.21
CA LYS A 78 11.53 8.06 -1.44
C LYS A 78 12.12 7.23 -2.57
N ARG A 79 13.43 7.26 -2.74
CA ARG A 79 14.13 6.48 -3.77
C ARG A 79 13.97 4.98 -3.55
N GLU A 80 14.00 4.55 -2.30
CA GLU A 80 13.94 3.14 -1.92
C GLU A 80 12.51 2.61 -1.90
N LEU A 81 11.53 3.47 -1.64
CA LEU A 81 10.16 3.04 -1.35
C LEU A 81 9.14 3.38 -2.44
N LEU A 82 9.22 4.58 -3.03
CA LEU A 82 8.18 5.06 -3.95
C LEU A 82 8.10 4.19 -5.21
N GLU A 83 6.88 3.82 -5.57
CA GLU A 83 6.57 2.98 -6.73
C GLU A 83 7.17 1.57 -6.67
N ARG A 84 7.67 1.18 -5.48
CA ARG A 84 8.19 -0.16 -5.26
C ARG A 84 7.09 -1.08 -4.77
N ARG A 85 7.23 -2.35 -5.11
CA ARG A 85 6.29 -3.38 -4.70
C ARG A 85 6.37 -3.61 -3.20
N VAL A 86 5.22 -3.65 -2.52
CA VAL A 86 5.18 -3.93 -1.09
C VAL A 86 5.72 -5.33 -0.80
N SER A 87 6.30 -5.50 0.38
CA SER A 87 6.78 -6.80 0.80
C SER A 87 5.63 -7.78 0.95
N ARG A 88 5.96 -9.06 0.90
CA ARG A 88 4.97 -10.11 1.15
C ARG A 88 4.40 -10.00 2.57
N GLU A 89 5.25 -9.68 3.53
CA GLU A 89 4.86 -9.51 4.93
C GLU A 89 3.85 -8.37 5.09
N LEU A 90 4.06 -7.24 4.41
CA LEU A 90 3.12 -6.12 4.43
C LEU A 90 1.81 -6.49 3.73
N GLU A 91 1.89 -7.21 2.63
CA GLU A 91 0.70 -7.71 1.94
C GLU A 91 -0.15 -8.60 2.85
N GLU A 92 0.51 -9.47 3.62
CA GLU A 92 -0.18 -10.35 4.58
C GLU A 92 -0.85 -9.55 5.69
N LEU A 93 -0.20 -8.49 6.19
CA LEU A 93 -0.80 -7.59 7.17
C LEU A 93 -2.07 -6.94 6.63
N MET A 94 -2.03 -6.45 5.41
CA MET A 94 -3.19 -5.84 4.77
C MET A 94 -4.33 -6.85 4.62
N THR A 95 -4.00 -8.05 4.20
CA THR A 95 -4.99 -9.12 4.03
C THR A 95 -5.66 -9.48 5.36
N ALA A 96 -4.91 -9.45 6.45
CA ALA A 96 -5.44 -9.71 7.79
C ALA A 96 -6.34 -8.58 8.32
N ARG A 97 -6.32 -7.41 7.70
CA ARG A 97 -7.15 -6.24 8.03
C ARG A 97 -6.96 -5.70 9.45
N GLY A 98 -5.85 -6.05 10.09
CA GLY A 98 -5.56 -5.59 11.46
C GLY A 98 -4.62 -4.41 11.50
N GLN A 99 -4.64 -3.70 12.62
CA GLN A 99 -3.64 -2.67 12.92
C GLN A 99 -2.33 -3.34 13.29
N TYR A 100 -1.21 -2.73 12.89
CA TYR A 100 0.11 -3.24 13.21
C TYR A 100 0.96 -2.14 13.86
N ALA A 101 1.65 -2.49 14.91
CA ALA A 101 2.66 -1.64 15.54
C ALA A 101 3.83 -2.52 15.93
N ALA A 102 5.02 -2.15 15.46
CA ALA A 102 6.23 -2.93 15.71
C ALA A 102 6.78 -2.65 17.11
N ASP A 103 7.30 -3.68 17.77
CA ASP A 103 8.14 -3.53 18.97
C ASP A 103 9.55 -3.16 18.55
N THR A 104 10.07 -3.86 17.55
CA THR A 104 11.30 -3.53 16.83
C THR A 104 10.97 -3.52 15.34
N CYS A 105 11.43 -2.51 14.61
CA CYS A 105 11.09 -2.34 13.21
C CYS A 105 11.88 -3.30 12.33
N THR A 106 11.33 -4.48 12.08
CA THR A 106 11.96 -5.54 11.28
C THR A 106 11.16 -5.96 10.06
N LEU A 107 9.87 -5.62 10.00
CA LEU A 107 9.02 -5.99 8.87
C LEU A 107 9.32 -5.09 7.68
N PRO A 108 9.81 -5.62 6.55
CA PRO A 108 10.20 -4.77 5.43
C PRO A 108 8.99 -4.07 4.79
N VAL A 109 9.18 -2.85 4.31
CA VAL A 109 8.14 -2.13 3.58
C VAL A 109 7.98 -2.67 2.17
N THR A 110 9.11 -2.88 1.48
CA THR A 110 9.12 -3.32 0.07
C THR A 110 9.92 -4.61 -0.08
N GLU A 111 9.72 -5.28 -1.22
CA GLU A 111 10.38 -6.54 -1.52
C GLU A 111 11.91 -6.44 -1.58
N THR A 112 12.42 -5.32 -2.07
CA THR A 112 13.83 -5.20 -2.45
C THR A 112 14.66 -4.34 -1.52
N ASP A 113 14.03 -3.48 -0.72
CA ASP A 113 14.74 -2.59 0.18
C ASP A 113 14.90 -3.19 1.57
N GLU A 114 16.12 -3.13 2.11
CA GLU A 114 16.41 -3.63 3.44
C GLU A 114 16.68 -2.52 4.46
N ARG A 115 16.64 -1.25 4.03
CA ARG A 115 16.95 -0.10 4.90
C ARG A 115 15.82 0.31 5.80
N TYR A 116 14.59 0.16 5.29
CA TYR A 116 13.39 0.66 5.97
C TYR A 116 12.46 -0.47 6.35
N ALA A 117 11.81 -0.30 7.47
CA ALA A 117 10.86 -1.28 7.98
C ALA A 117 9.59 -0.55 8.45
N VAL A 118 8.51 -1.29 8.55
CA VAL A 118 7.23 -0.77 9.01
C VAL A 118 7.26 -0.57 10.51
N ALA A 119 7.01 0.67 10.95
CA ALA A 119 6.85 0.97 12.37
C ALA A 119 5.38 0.82 12.78
N VAL A 120 4.47 1.36 11.96
CA VAL A 120 3.01 1.28 12.16
C VAL A 120 2.37 1.10 10.81
N ALA A 121 1.33 0.29 10.74
CA ALA A 121 0.49 0.19 9.54
C ALA A 121 -0.98 0.08 9.94
N ALA A 122 -1.81 0.84 9.24
CA ALA A 122 -3.26 0.81 9.41
C ALA A 122 -3.90 0.54 8.04
N PRO A 123 -4.74 -0.50 7.93
CA PRO A 123 -5.34 -0.83 6.64
C PRO A 123 -6.40 0.20 6.25
N ILE A 124 -6.45 0.48 4.95
CA ILE A 124 -7.50 1.32 4.38
C ILE A 124 -8.62 0.39 3.94
N LEU A 125 -9.74 0.45 4.65
CA LEU A 125 -10.88 -0.43 4.40
C LEU A 125 -12.05 0.37 3.84
N SER A 126 -12.64 -0.15 2.78
CA SER A 126 -13.84 0.42 2.17
C SER A 126 -14.83 -0.71 1.93
N GLU A 127 -15.98 -0.62 2.58
CA GLU A 127 -17.05 -1.63 2.47
C GLU A 127 -16.55 -3.06 2.73
N GLY A 128 -15.63 -3.20 3.69
CA GLY A 128 -15.07 -4.50 4.08
C GLY A 128 -13.88 -4.97 3.27
N ASP A 129 -13.58 -4.31 2.16
CA ASP A 129 -12.43 -4.66 1.33
C ASP A 129 -11.22 -3.82 1.71
N VAL A 130 -10.04 -4.46 1.71
CA VAL A 130 -8.79 -3.74 1.94
C VAL A 130 -8.30 -3.14 0.61
N LEU A 131 -8.04 -1.83 0.60
CA LEU A 131 -7.58 -1.11 -0.58
C LEU A 131 -6.08 -0.83 -0.53
N GLY A 132 -5.52 -0.78 0.65
CA GLY A 132 -4.14 -0.45 0.87
C GLY A 132 -3.87 -0.22 2.33
N CYS A 133 -2.84 0.56 2.66
CA CYS A 133 -2.59 0.95 4.04
C CYS A 133 -1.91 2.30 4.14
N VAL A 134 -2.05 2.92 5.30
CA VAL A 134 -1.26 4.07 5.73
C VAL A 134 -0.22 3.53 6.70
N LEU A 135 1.04 3.89 6.48
CA LEU A 135 2.11 3.39 7.33
C LEU A 135 3.11 4.49 7.68
N PHE A 136 3.77 4.30 8.80
CA PHE A 136 4.98 5.01 9.14
C PHE A 136 6.14 4.02 9.05
N ALA A 137 7.23 4.47 8.43
CA ALA A 137 8.44 3.68 8.27
C ALA A 137 9.56 4.21 9.15
N ALA A 138 10.46 3.34 9.52
CA ALA A 138 11.66 3.69 10.27
C ALA A 138 12.84 2.92 9.70
N ALA A 139 14.05 3.29 10.13
CA ALA A 139 15.22 2.50 9.80
C ALA A 139 15.06 1.10 10.37
N ARG A 140 15.53 0.11 9.65
CA ARG A 140 15.48 -1.29 10.08
C ARG A 140 16.19 -1.46 11.44
N GLY A 141 15.54 -2.14 12.36
CA GLY A 141 16.04 -2.29 13.72
C GLY A 141 15.76 -1.10 14.63
N GLY A 142 15.05 -0.09 14.12
CA GLY A 142 14.72 1.11 14.87
C GLY A 142 13.74 0.87 16.00
N ALA A 143 13.59 1.91 16.83
CA ALA A 143 12.69 1.90 17.98
C ALA A 143 11.22 1.88 17.52
N PRO A 144 10.31 1.38 18.39
CA PRO A 144 8.89 1.36 18.05
C PRO A 144 8.33 2.78 17.91
N ALA A 145 7.29 2.91 17.10
CA ALA A 145 6.57 4.15 16.93
C ALA A 145 5.74 4.46 18.21
N GLY A 146 5.54 5.74 18.46
CA GLY A 146 4.71 6.18 19.54
C GLY A 146 3.22 6.02 19.28
N GLU A 147 2.42 6.28 20.31
CA GLU A 147 0.97 6.20 20.19
C GLU A 147 0.39 7.23 19.22
N THR A 148 1.04 8.38 19.10
CA THR A 148 0.63 9.44 18.17
C THR A 148 0.63 8.91 16.74
N GLU A 149 1.70 8.26 16.31
CA GLU A 149 1.80 7.68 14.97
C GLU A 149 0.75 6.60 14.75
N ARG A 150 0.51 5.77 15.74
CA ARG A 150 -0.51 4.71 15.66
C ARG A 150 -1.89 5.29 15.44
N LYS A 151 -2.26 6.30 16.23
CA LYS A 151 -3.57 6.95 16.14
C LYS A 151 -3.75 7.71 14.84
N LEU A 152 -2.71 8.42 14.39
CA LEU A 152 -2.76 9.15 13.14
C LEU A 152 -2.90 8.22 11.94
N ALA A 153 -2.14 7.14 11.90
CA ALA A 153 -2.26 6.16 10.82
C ALA A 153 -3.68 5.59 10.77
N GLN A 154 -4.23 5.24 11.91
CA GLN A 154 -5.58 4.70 12.02
C GLN A 154 -6.65 5.70 11.57
N ALA A 155 -6.55 6.96 12.03
CA ALA A 155 -7.50 8.00 11.68
C ALA A 155 -7.47 8.31 10.17
N VAL A 156 -6.27 8.43 9.62
CA VAL A 156 -6.09 8.73 8.19
C VAL A 156 -6.55 7.57 7.33
N ALA A 157 -6.21 6.34 7.71
CA ALA A 157 -6.68 5.14 7.00
C ALA A 157 -8.22 5.06 7.00
N GLY A 158 -8.84 5.35 8.13
CA GLY A 158 -10.30 5.41 8.24
C GLY A 158 -10.91 6.48 7.33
N PHE A 159 -10.30 7.65 7.30
CA PHE A 159 -10.74 8.75 6.43
C PHE A 159 -10.62 8.36 4.95
N LEU A 160 -9.50 7.79 4.55
CA LEU A 160 -9.30 7.37 3.15
C LEU A 160 -10.29 6.29 2.75
N GLY A 161 -10.55 5.34 3.63
CA GLY A 161 -11.56 4.31 3.39
C GLY A 161 -12.94 4.90 3.13
N LYS A 162 -13.32 5.90 3.91
CA LYS A 162 -14.59 6.62 3.72
C LYS A 162 -14.65 7.37 2.40
N GLN A 163 -13.56 7.99 1.99
CA GLN A 163 -13.48 8.70 0.71
C GLN A 163 -13.66 7.76 -0.48
N MET A 164 -13.33 6.49 -0.32
CA MET A 164 -13.44 5.49 -1.39
C MET A 164 -14.82 4.83 -1.46
N GLU A 165 -15.67 5.06 -0.48
CA GLU A 165 -17.05 4.55 -0.51
C GLU A 165 -17.87 5.33 -1.55
N SER A 166 -18.56 4.60 -2.37
CA SER A 166 -19.42 5.19 -3.41
C SER A 166 -20.88 5.33 -2.96
#